data_a2ba022b610d1ba0850a3a550af1fc13
#
_entry.id   a2ba022b610d1ba0850a3a550af1fc13
#
_cell.length_a   1.000
_cell.length_b   1.000
_cell.length_c   1.000
_cell.angle_alpha   90.00
_cell.angle_beta   90.00
_cell.angle_gamma   90.00
#
_symmetry.space_group_name_H-M   'P 1'
#
loop_
_entity.id
_entity.type
_entity.pdbx_description
1 polymer ?
#
loop_
_entity_poly.entity_id
_entity_poly.type
_entity_poly.pdbx_seq_one_letter_code
_entity_poly.pdbx_strand_id
1 'polypeptide(L)'
;MKFHFLFIALVSTLAVSAQDHSHKSSRAITFPDVSGYKTLKTDLHQHTVFSDGNVWPTIRVMEALRDNLDVISLTEHLEYQPHKEDIPHPDRNRSYHLALQEAKDHDLLIIHGSEITRQAPMGHNNAVFIQDANKLLNEKAETSFAEAKDQGAFIFWNHPAWYAQSPQGTPILSDFQKERIKKGELHGIEVINTGDYAEESLALALENNLTIMGTSDIHGLIDWDYIEKGHDRPITLVFAKEKTAESLKEALFTGRTVAVFNSLLVGKKENLVPLLHACIEVEKAQYINKTSILEVTLKNVSSSDLVFENQMPYTFYSSSPVFTVPAGGTKTINIKTLDKKDGITLKLKALGAYVAPKQQPTIEWALKVED
;
A
#
# COMPACT_ATOMS: atom_id res chain seq x y z
N MET A 1 -59.49 51.83 -32.77
CA MET A 1 -59.16 50.93 -31.67
C MET A 1 -57.93 50.12 -32.07
N LYS A 2 -56.77 50.45 -31.55
CA LYS A 2 -55.52 49.72 -31.79
C LYS A 2 -55.24 48.85 -30.54
N PHE A 3 -55.34 47.52 -30.66
CA PHE A 3 -54.96 46.61 -29.62
C PHE A 3 -53.43 46.40 -29.66
N HIS A 4 -52.74 46.69 -28.55
CA HIS A 4 -51.33 46.36 -28.38
C HIS A 4 -51.27 45.04 -27.58
N PHE A 5 -50.76 43.96 -28.22
CA PHE A 5 -50.40 42.72 -27.53
C PHE A 5 -49.02 42.86 -26.87
N LEU A 6 -49.00 42.80 -25.56
CA LEU A 6 -47.76 42.76 -24.77
C LEU A 6 -47.29 41.33 -24.66
N PHE A 7 -46.18 40.96 -25.31
CA PHE A 7 -45.55 39.66 -25.18
C PHE A 7 -44.65 39.68 -23.94
N ILE A 8 -45.01 39.00 -22.87
CA ILE A 8 -44.15 38.75 -21.71
C ILE A 8 -43.33 37.51 -22.01
N ALA A 9 -42.04 37.68 -22.30
CA ALA A 9 -41.07 36.57 -22.41
C ALA A 9 -40.67 36.08 -21.00
N LEU A 10 -41.09 34.89 -20.64
CA LEU A 10 -40.70 34.23 -19.40
C LEU A 10 -39.30 33.63 -19.61
N VAL A 11 -38.26 34.28 -19.07
CA VAL A 11 -36.89 33.74 -19.07
C VAL A 11 -36.77 32.79 -17.88
N SER A 12 -36.84 31.49 -18.11
CA SER A 12 -36.52 30.47 -17.14
C SER A 12 -35.00 30.31 -17.03
N THR A 13 -34.41 30.81 -15.98
CA THR A 13 -33.03 30.54 -15.63
C THR A 13 -32.91 29.08 -15.09
N LEU A 14 -32.42 28.18 -15.91
CA LEU A 14 -31.96 26.89 -15.47
C LEU A 14 -30.67 27.10 -14.62
N ALA A 15 -30.80 26.98 -13.31
CA ALA A 15 -29.66 26.87 -12.44
C ALA A 15 -29.05 25.46 -12.68
N VAL A 16 -27.99 25.42 -13.47
CA VAL A 16 -27.12 24.24 -13.55
C VAL A 16 -26.36 24.17 -12.23
N SER A 17 -26.78 23.28 -11.34
CA SER A 17 -25.94 22.89 -10.21
C SER A 17 -24.70 22.20 -10.78
N ALA A 18 -23.58 22.92 -10.85
CA ALA A 18 -22.28 22.28 -10.98
C ALA A 18 -22.11 21.39 -9.74
N GLN A 19 -22.13 20.07 -9.94
CA GLN A 19 -21.64 19.15 -8.92
C GLN A 19 -20.18 19.50 -8.72
N ASP A 20 -19.90 20.08 -7.57
CA ASP A 20 -18.54 20.30 -7.09
C ASP A 20 -17.94 18.90 -6.85
N HIS A 21 -17.25 18.37 -7.85
CA HIS A 21 -16.33 17.27 -7.64
C HIS A 21 -15.20 17.84 -6.81
N SER A 22 -15.35 17.80 -5.49
CA SER A 22 -14.25 18.06 -4.58
C SER A 22 -13.16 17.05 -4.90
N HIS A 23 -12.23 17.43 -5.76
CA HIS A 23 -10.96 16.73 -5.87
C HIS A 23 -10.38 16.68 -4.46
N LYS A 24 -10.09 15.47 -3.96
CA LYS A 24 -9.32 15.30 -2.72
C LYS A 24 -8.12 16.24 -2.82
N SER A 25 -8.07 17.26 -1.99
CA SER A 25 -7.07 18.33 -2.08
C SER A 25 -5.67 17.89 -1.69
N SER A 26 -5.48 16.64 -1.29
CA SER A 26 -4.19 16.08 -0.92
C SER A 26 -4.08 14.65 -1.45
N ARG A 27 -3.11 14.44 -2.32
CA ARG A 27 -2.68 13.15 -2.85
C ARG A 27 -1.74 12.41 -1.87
N ALA A 28 -1.33 13.08 -0.79
CA ALA A 28 -0.35 12.56 0.15
C ALA A 28 -0.87 11.34 0.90
N ILE A 29 -0.18 10.22 0.73
CA ILE A 29 -0.42 9.00 1.50
C ILE A 29 0.06 9.22 2.94
N THR A 30 -0.79 8.94 3.91
CA THR A 30 -0.52 9.16 5.33
C THR A 30 -0.94 7.96 6.15
N PHE A 31 -0.05 7.50 7.03
CA PHE A 31 -0.32 6.48 8.03
C PHE A 31 0.38 6.86 9.34
N PRO A 32 -0.22 6.56 10.52
CA PRO A 32 0.39 6.85 11.80
C PRO A 32 1.57 5.92 12.09
N ASP A 33 2.48 6.37 12.93
CA ASP A 33 3.53 5.52 13.49
C ASP A 33 2.90 4.44 14.39
N VAL A 34 3.49 3.25 14.38
CA VAL A 34 3.13 2.16 15.28
C VAL A 34 4.08 2.19 16.48
N SER A 35 3.57 1.85 17.69
CA SER A 35 4.36 1.93 18.92
C SER A 35 5.76 1.30 18.77
N GLY A 36 6.78 2.12 18.96
CA GLY A 36 8.20 1.74 18.88
C GLY A 36 8.80 1.77 17.47
N TYR A 37 8.02 2.14 16.43
CA TYR A 37 8.46 2.17 15.03
C TYR A 37 7.90 3.37 14.27
N LYS A 38 8.69 3.86 13.32
CA LYS A 38 8.26 4.74 12.25
C LYS A 38 7.57 3.93 11.16
N THR A 39 6.46 4.43 10.65
CA THR A 39 5.75 3.83 9.52
C THR A 39 6.26 4.45 8.22
N LEU A 40 7.17 3.76 7.54
CA LEU A 40 7.72 4.22 6.26
C LEU A 40 6.86 3.73 5.10
N LYS A 41 6.43 4.67 4.26
CA LYS A 41 5.66 4.42 3.03
C LYS A 41 6.64 4.13 1.89
N THR A 42 6.62 2.91 1.36
CA THR A 42 7.63 2.48 0.40
C THR A 42 7.01 1.90 -0.87
N ASP A 43 7.63 2.17 -2.02
CA ASP A 43 7.36 1.47 -3.27
C ASP A 43 8.69 1.00 -3.87
N LEU A 44 8.93 -0.32 -3.75
CA LEU A 44 10.20 -0.95 -4.07
C LEU A 44 10.18 -1.73 -5.40
N HIS A 45 9.19 -1.44 -6.28
CA HIS A 45 9.10 -2.04 -7.60
C HIS A 45 8.60 -1.00 -8.62
N GLN A 46 9.52 -0.41 -9.37
CA GLN A 46 9.23 0.64 -10.35
C GLN A 46 10.19 0.54 -11.54
N HIS A 47 9.68 0.86 -12.74
CA HIS A 47 10.41 0.84 -13.99
C HIS A 47 10.52 2.23 -14.63
N THR A 48 11.57 2.43 -15.40
CA THR A 48 11.80 3.66 -16.18
C THR A 48 12.22 3.30 -17.61
N VAL A 49 12.56 4.29 -18.41
CA VAL A 49 13.11 4.10 -19.78
C VAL A 49 14.45 3.33 -19.80
N PHE A 50 15.02 3.04 -18.63
CA PHE A 50 16.22 2.20 -18.49
C PHE A 50 15.91 0.69 -18.48
N SER A 51 14.63 0.32 -18.52
CA SER A 51 14.13 -0.99 -18.93
C SER A 51 12.93 -0.80 -19.87
N ASP A 52 11.73 -1.13 -19.50
CA ASP A 52 10.53 -1.05 -20.33
C ASP A 52 9.50 -0.03 -19.84
N GLY A 53 9.85 0.76 -18.83
CA GLY A 53 9.03 1.89 -18.42
C GLY A 53 9.07 3.06 -19.41
N ASN A 54 8.11 3.97 -19.29
CA ASN A 54 7.89 5.06 -20.23
C ASN A 54 8.34 6.43 -19.71
N VAL A 55 8.94 6.51 -18.51
CA VAL A 55 9.31 7.77 -17.88
C VAL A 55 10.78 7.80 -17.47
N TRP A 56 11.30 9.02 -17.32
CA TRP A 56 12.67 9.23 -16.86
C TRP A 56 12.79 9.03 -15.33
N PRO A 57 13.93 8.57 -14.79
CA PRO A 57 14.09 8.31 -13.33
C PRO A 57 13.71 9.47 -12.42
N THR A 58 13.96 10.73 -12.81
CA THR A 58 13.61 11.90 -12.01
C THR A 58 12.09 12.06 -11.85
N ILE A 59 11.30 11.58 -12.82
CA ILE A 59 9.84 11.57 -12.71
C ILE A 59 9.38 10.66 -11.56
N ARG A 60 10.00 9.48 -11.37
CA ARG A 60 9.70 8.58 -10.24
C ARG A 60 9.94 9.26 -8.90
N VAL A 61 11.02 10.05 -8.79
CA VAL A 61 11.32 10.86 -7.60
C VAL A 61 10.21 11.91 -7.37
N MET A 62 9.81 12.65 -8.41
CA MET A 62 8.75 13.65 -8.32
C MET A 62 7.40 13.04 -7.92
N GLU A 63 7.04 11.88 -8.48
CA GLU A 63 5.83 11.14 -8.15
C GLU A 63 5.85 10.68 -6.69
N ALA A 64 6.98 10.13 -6.22
CA ALA A 64 7.14 9.71 -4.83
C ALA A 64 6.98 10.86 -3.83
N LEU A 65 7.60 12.02 -4.11
CA LEU A 65 7.47 13.23 -3.29
C LEU A 65 6.02 13.73 -3.25
N ARG A 66 5.33 13.72 -4.39
CA ARG A 66 3.93 14.14 -4.49
C ARG A 66 3.00 13.21 -3.70
N ASP A 67 3.27 11.92 -3.72
CA ASP A 67 2.50 10.91 -2.99
C ASP A 67 2.92 10.80 -1.50
N ASN A 68 3.91 11.61 -1.07
CA ASN A 68 4.45 11.58 0.29
C ASN A 68 5.06 10.22 0.68
N LEU A 69 5.74 9.56 -0.27
CA LEU A 69 6.50 8.35 0.04
C LEU A 69 7.80 8.70 0.80
N ASP A 70 8.24 7.75 1.61
CA ASP A 70 9.50 7.86 2.36
C ASP A 70 10.67 7.18 1.66
N VAL A 71 10.37 6.16 0.84
CA VAL A 71 11.37 5.31 0.18
C VAL A 71 10.86 4.83 -1.17
N ILE A 72 11.74 4.83 -2.17
CA ILE A 72 11.52 4.14 -3.44
C ILE A 72 12.75 3.34 -3.87
N SER A 73 12.55 2.36 -4.74
CA SER A 73 13.60 1.69 -5.49
C SER A 73 13.21 1.61 -6.96
N LEU A 74 14.12 2.01 -7.85
CA LEU A 74 13.99 1.76 -9.27
C LEU A 74 14.60 0.37 -9.56
N THR A 75 13.75 -0.55 -9.96
CA THR A 75 14.10 -1.96 -10.12
C THR A 75 14.01 -2.38 -11.59
N GLU A 76 14.82 -1.73 -12.39
CA GLU A 76 14.88 -2.00 -13.84
C GLU A 76 15.15 -3.49 -14.13
N HIS A 77 14.51 -4.02 -15.15
CA HIS A 77 14.83 -5.34 -15.66
C HIS A 77 16.30 -5.45 -16.02
N LEU A 78 17.00 -6.45 -15.51
CA LEU A 78 18.40 -6.71 -15.86
C LEU A 78 18.56 -7.19 -17.29
N GLU A 79 17.71 -8.12 -17.71
CA GLU A 79 17.84 -8.85 -18.97
C GLU A 79 16.99 -8.25 -20.10
N TYR A 80 15.95 -7.49 -19.78
CA TYR A 80 15.02 -6.93 -20.75
C TYR A 80 15.21 -5.42 -20.89
N GLN A 81 15.72 -4.99 -22.04
CA GLN A 81 16.10 -3.60 -22.33
C GLN A 81 15.54 -3.18 -23.71
N PRO A 82 14.22 -2.99 -23.84
CA PRO A 82 13.60 -2.70 -25.14
C PRO A 82 14.02 -1.34 -25.72
N HIS A 83 14.41 -0.37 -24.91
CA HIS A 83 14.80 0.98 -25.33
C HIS A 83 16.30 1.13 -25.61
N LYS A 84 17.11 0.06 -25.58
CA LYS A 84 18.57 0.12 -25.69
C LYS A 84 19.11 0.75 -26.98
N GLU A 85 18.34 0.71 -28.07
CA GLU A 85 18.73 1.31 -29.33
C GLU A 85 18.57 2.84 -29.32
N ASP A 86 17.54 3.34 -28.64
CA ASP A 86 17.24 4.76 -28.51
C ASP A 86 17.94 5.40 -27.31
N ILE A 87 18.08 4.65 -26.23
CA ILE A 87 18.70 5.06 -24.95
C ILE A 87 19.81 4.08 -24.60
N PRO A 88 21.00 4.18 -25.22
CA PRO A 88 22.14 3.30 -24.91
C PRO A 88 22.59 3.48 -23.45
N HIS A 89 22.50 2.43 -22.65
CA HIS A 89 22.87 2.45 -21.23
C HIS A 89 23.41 1.08 -20.78
N PRO A 90 24.68 0.77 -21.07
CA PRO A 90 25.26 -0.51 -20.66
C PRO A 90 25.38 -0.67 -19.14
N ASP A 91 25.42 0.44 -18.40
CA ASP A 91 25.48 0.43 -16.92
C ASP A 91 24.09 0.28 -16.30
N ARG A 92 23.82 -0.86 -15.65
CA ARG A 92 22.57 -1.17 -14.96
C ARG A 92 22.33 -0.37 -13.69
N ASN A 93 23.32 0.37 -13.23
CA ASN A 93 23.19 1.27 -12.07
C ASN A 93 22.68 2.67 -12.47
N ARG A 94 22.56 2.95 -13.76
CA ARG A 94 22.35 4.34 -14.24
C ARG A 94 21.06 4.97 -13.74
N SER A 95 19.93 4.25 -13.75
CA SER A 95 18.64 4.76 -13.26
C SER A 95 18.71 5.13 -11.79
N TYR A 96 19.30 4.26 -10.96
CA TYR A 96 19.53 4.52 -9.55
C TYR A 96 20.34 5.81 -9.31
N HIS A 97 21.47 5.99 -10.03
CA HIS A 97 22.30 7.19 -9.86
C HIS A 97 21.57 8.48 -10.23
N LEU A 98 20.71 8.46 -11.27
CA LEU A 98 19.89 9.60 -11.65
C LEU A 98 18.84 9.93 -10.59
N ALA A 99 18.13 8.92 -10.08
CA ALA A 99 17.16 9.11 -9.03
C ALA A 99 17.80 9.61 -7.71
N LEU A 100 18.96 9.04 -7.33
CA LEU A 100 19.70 9.44 -6.15
C LEU A 100 20.15 10.90 -6.23
N GLN A 101 20.63 11.34 -7.41
CA GLN A 101 21.03 12.72 -7.63
C GLN A 101 19.83 13.68 -7.51
N GLU A 102 18.67 13.31 -8.06
CA GLU A 102 17.44 14.12 -7.98
C GLU A 102 16.94 14.24 -6.55
N ALA A 103 16.97 13.14 -5.80
CA ALA A 103 16.45 13.08 -4.44
C ALA A 103 17.35 13.71 -3.38
N LYS A 104 18.60 14.13 -3.71
CA LYS A 104 19.64 14.50 -2.72
C LYS A 104 19.24 15.61 -1.74
N ASP A 105 18.38 16.54 -2.16
CA ASP A 105 17.94 17.69 -1.38
C ASP A 105 16.48 17.48 -0.83
N HIS A 106 15.97 16.24 -0.91
CA HIS A 106 14.64 15.86 -0.48
C HIS A 106 14.69 14.80 0.63
N ASP A 107 13.65 14.77 1.46
CA ASP A 107 13.48 13.73 2.48
C ASP A 107 12.89 12.44 1.89
N LEU A 108 13.59 11.85 0.90
CA LEU A 108 13.24 10.63 0.20
C LEU A 108 14.47 9.73 0.09
N LEU A 109 14.37 8.50 0.59
CA LEU A 109 15.42 7.50 0.44
C LEU A 109 15.28 6.79 -0.90
N ILE A 110 16.37 6.73 -1.66
CA ILE A 110 16.47 5.92 -2.89
C ILE A 110 17.28 4.67 -2.57
N ILE A 111 16.64 3.53 -2.64
CA ILE A 111 17.29 2.23 -2.41
C ILE A 111 17.75 1.66 -3.76
N HIS A 112 19.00 1.26 -3.82
CA HIS A 112 19.55 0.64 -5.02
C HIS A 112 18.92 -0.74 -5.22
N GLY A 113 18.29 -0.97 -6.37
CA GLY A 113 17.63 -2.21 -6.72
C GLY A 113 17.73 -2.54 -8.19
N SER A 114 17.36 -3.76 -8.53
CA SER A 114 17.18 -4.23 -9.91
C SER A 114 16.30 -5.47 -9.91
N GLU A 115 15.62 -5.72 -11.01
CA GLU A 115 14.79 -6.90 -11.21
C GLU A 115 15.54 -7.98 -11.98
N ILE A 116 15.75 -9.13 -11.34
CA ILE A 116 16.22 -10.36 -11.97
C ILE A 116 15.04 -10.94 -12.75
N THR A 117 15.02 -10.76 -14.06
CA THR A 117 13.89 -11.07 -14.94
C THR A 117 14.09 -12.41 -15.63
N ARG A 118 13.34 -13.41 -15.22
CA ARG A 118 13.43 -14.77 -15.78
C ARG A 118 12.03 -15.30 -16.11
N GLN A 119 11.98 -16.21 -17.05
CA GLN A 119 10.75 -16.95 -17.31
C GLN A 119 10.44 -17.96 -16.18
N ALA A 120 9.19 -18.40 -16.11
CA ALA A 120 8.81 -19.49 -15.20
C ALA A 120 9.70 -20.73 -15.47
N PRO A 121 10.10 -21.49 -14.44
CA PRO A 121 9.61 -21.43 -13.05
C PRO A 121 10.36 -20.44 -12.15
N MET A 122 11.39 -19.76 -12.62
CA MET A 122 12.21 -18.84 -11.84
C MET A 122 11.47 -17.54 -11.54
N GLY A 123 10.77 -16.99 -12.53
CA GLY A 123 9.97 -15.78 -12.41
C GLY A 123 10.80 -14.51 -12.28
N HIS A 124 10.11 -13.42 -12.04
CA HIS A 124 10.69 -12.10 -11.80
C HIS A 124 10.94 -11.90 -10.30
N ASN A 125 12.07 -11.29 -9.95
CA ASN A 125 12.44 -11.10 -8.54
C ASN A 125 13.22 -9.80 -8.37
N ASN A 126 12.77 -8.93 -7.49
CA ASN A 126 13.51 -7.72 -7.15
C ASN A 126 14.58 -8.01 -6.10
N ALA A 127 15.80 -7.53 -6.37
CA ALA A 127 16.90 -7.48 -5.42
C ALA A 127 17.13 -6.01 -5.05
N VAL A 128 16.85 -5.63 -3.80
CA VAL A 128 17.05 -4.27 -3.28
C VAL A 128 18.14 -4.25 -2.23
N PHE A 129 18.78 -3.09 -2.01
CA PHE A 129 20.02 -2.90 -1.22
C PHE A 129 21.25 -3.54 -1.86
N ILE A 130 21.28 -3.63 -3.18
CA ILE A 130 22.47 -4.02 -3.93
C ILE A 130 23.49 -2.88 -4.00
N GLN A 131 24.73 -3.20 -4.34
CA GLN A 131 25.81 -2.23 -4.55
C GLN A 131 26.10 -2.02 -6.03
N ASP A 132 25.98 -3.07 -6.86
CA ASP A 132 26.27 -3.05 -8.28
C ASP A 132 25.34 -4.03 -9.03
N ALA A 133 24.36 -3.48 -9.72
CA ALA A 133 23.41 -4.25 -10.51
C ALA A 133 24.06 -4.98 -11.70
N ASN A 134 25.17 -4.46 -12.24
CA ASN A 134 25.86 -5.10 -13.37
C ASN A 134 26.36 -6.51 -13.00
N LYS A 135 26.75 -6.73 -11.75
CA LYS A 135 27.22 -8.02 -11.26
C LYS A 135 26.11 -9.08 -11.17
N LEU A 136 24.85 -8.63 -11.10
CA LEU A 136 23.69 -9.53 -11.07
C LEU A 136 23.37 -10.10 -12.45
N LEU A 137 23.88 -9.48 -13.54
CA LEU A 137 23.60 -9.91 -14.90
C LEU A 137 24.44 -11.16 -15.24
N ASN A 138 23.84 -12.33 -15.05
CA ASN A 138 24.45 -13.63 -15.30
C ASN A 138 23.53 -14.51 -16.15
N GLU A 139 24.07 -15.46 -16.89
CA GLU A 139 23.26 -16.41 -17.67
C GLU A 139 22.39 -17.31 -16.78
N LYS A 140 22.93 -17.76 -15.63
CA LYS A 140 22.23 -18.61 -14.68
C LYS A 140 21.56 -17.76 -13.61
N ALA A 141 20.27 -17.96 -13.40
CA ALA A 141 19.51 -17.27 -12.37
C ALA A 141 20.10 -17.49 -10.96
N GLU A 142 20.55 -18.72 -10.67
CA GLU A 142 21.16 -19.07 -9.38
C GLU A 142 22.39 -18.20 -9.06
N THR A 143 23.17 -17.88 -10.07
CA THR A 143 24.35 -17.00 -9.93
C THR A 143 23.93 -15.57 -9.64
N SER A 144 22.87 -15.07 -10.31
CA SER A 144 22.30 -13.74 -10.03
C SER A 144 21.80 -13.61 -8.61
N PHE A 145 21.08 -14.63 -8.09
CA PHE A 145 20.60 -14.67 -6.70
C PHE A 145 21.74 -14.76 -5.68
N ALA A 146 22.75 -15.60 -5.94
CA ALA A 146 23.92 -15.71 -5.06
C ALA A 146 24.69 -14.38 -5.00
N GLU A 147 24.94 -13.73 -6.14
CA GLU A 147 25.59 -12.41 -6.19
C GLU A 147 24.77 -11.35 -5.46
N ALA A 148 23.45 -11.31 -5.65
CA ALA A 148 22.59 -10.38 -4.91
C ALA A 148 22.68 -10.60 -3.40
N LYS A 149 22.67 -11.86 -2.94
CA LYS A 149 22.87 -12.23 -1.54
C LYS A 149 24.24 -11.78 -1.03
N ASP A 150 25.32 -12.00 -1.79
CA ASP A 150 26.68 -11.62 -1.40
C ASP A 150 26.82 -10.10 -1.25
N GLN A 151 26.03 -9.34 -2.02
CA GLN A 151 25.88 -7.88 -1.82
C GLN A 151 24.96 -7.53 -0.65
N GLY A 152 24.34 -8.51 0.00
CA GLY A 152 23.44 -8.33 1.15
C GLY A 152 22.03 -7.85 0.74
N ALA A 153 21.57 -8.15 -0.46
CA ALA A 153 20.26 -7.76 -0.94
C ALA A 153 19.13 -8.42 -0.15
N PHE A 154 18.01 -7.69 0.00
CA PHE A 154 16.71 -8.26 0.27
C PHE A 154 16.06 -8.60 -1.08
N ILE A 155 15.72 -9.88 -1.28
CA ILE A 155 15.15 -10.36 -2.54
C ILE A 155 13.70 -10.75 -2.32
N PHE A 156 12.79 -10.31 -3.20
CA PHE A 156 11.39 -10.69 -3.15
C PHE A 156 10.86 -11.10 -4.52
N TRP A 157 9.94 -12.06 -4.52
CA TRP A 157 9.31 -12.63 -5.71
C TRP A 157 8.17 -11.72 -6.17
N ASN A 158 8.27 -11.24 -7.42
CA ASN A 158 7.36 -10.28 -8.02
C ASN A 158 6.13 -10.97 -8.63
N HIS A 159 4.95 -10.35 -8.49
CA HIS A 159 3.68 -10.70 -9.13
C HIS A 159 3.52 -12.20 -9.46
N PRO A 160 3.64 -13.11 -8.47
CA PRO A 160 3.69 -14.55 -8.74
C PRO A 160 2.37 -15.12 -9.29
N ALA A 161 1.26 -14.40 -9.14
CA ALA A 161 -0.04 -14.73 -9.70
C ALA A 161 -0.22 -14.25 -11.15
N TRP A 162 0.73 -13.46 -11.69
CA TRP A 162 0.67 -12.96 -13.06
C TRP A 162 0.61 -14.12 -14.06
N TYR A 163 -0.36 -14.09 -14.97
CA TYR A 163 -0.68 -15.20 -15.88
C TYR A 163 0.51 -15.64 -16.77
N ALA A 164 1.48 -14.74 -17.05
CA ALA A 164 2.69 -15.14 -17.77
C ALA A 164 3.65 -15.99 -16.92
N GLN A 165 3.61 -15.87 -15.61
CA GLN A 165 4.34 -16.75 -14.68
C GLN A 165 3.48 -17.94 -14.21
N SER A 166 2.17 -17.72 -14.07
CA SER A 166 1.20 -18.72 -13.63
C SER A 166 -0.05 -18.66 -14.52
N PRO A 167 -0.16 -19.51 -15.56
CA PRO A 167 -1.28 -19.46 -16.51
C PRO A 167 -2.68 -19.59 -15.90
N GLN A 168 -2.80 -20.14 -14.71
CA GLN A 168 -4.06 -20.25 -13.97
C GLN A 168 -4.29 -19.07 -13.01
N GLY A 169 -3.38 -18.09 -12.95
CA GLY A 169 -3.44 -16.99 -12.00
C GLY A 169 -3.19 -17.41 -10.53
N THR A 170 -2.74 -18.65 -10.31
CA THR A 170 -2.44 -19.17 -8.96
C THR A 170 -0.94 -19.39 -8.82
N PRO A 171 -0.25 -18.68 -7.92
CA PRO A 171 1.18 -18.83 -7.74
C PRO A 171 1.53 -20.24 -7.24
N ILE A 172 2.55 -20.84 -7.82
CA ILE A 172 3.05 -22.15 -7.46
C ILE A 172 4.50 -22.00 -7.04
N LEU A 173 4.77 -22.33 -5.76
CA LEU A 173 6.13 -22.33 -5.22
C LEU A 173 6.91 -23.49 -5.85
N SER A 174 7.73 -23.20 -6.87
CA SER A 174 8.55 -24.19 -7.57
C SER A 174 9.73 -24.65 -6.73
N ASP A 175 10.41 -25.69 -7.18
CA ASP A 175 11.63 -26.16 -6.51
C ASP A 175 12.75 -25.11 -6.56
N PHE A 176 12.75 -24.23 -7.56
CA PHE A 176 13.68 -23.10 -7.63
C PHE A 176 13.46 -22.14 -6.45
N GLN A 177 12.22 -21.65 -6.21
CA GLN A 177 11.94 -20.74 -5.10
C GLN A 177 12.18 -21.41 -3.75
N LYS A 178 11.77 -22.68 -3.58
CA LYS A 178 12.05 -23.45 -2.33
C LYS A 178 13.53 -23.50 -2.01
N GLU A 179 14.37 -23.76 -3.02
CA GLU A 179 15.83 -23.78 -2.85
C GLU A 179 16.38 -22.38 -2.53
N ARG A 180 15.84 -21.29 -3.14
CA ARG A 180 16.24 -19.91 -2.81
C ARG A 180 15.86 -19.53 -1.38
N ILE A 181 14.66 -19.89 -0.93
CA ILE A 181 14.23 -19.70 0.47
C ILE A 181 15.19 -20.44 1.42
N LYS A 182 15.45 -21.72 1.16
CA LYS A 182 16.34 -22.55 1.99
C LYS A 182 17.76 -21.98 2.09
N LYS A 183 18.25 -21.38 1.01
CA LYS A 183 19.57 -20.74 0.98
C LYS A 183 19.59 -19.32 1.55
N GLY A 184 18.44 -18.76 1.95
CA GLY A 184 18.33 -17.36 2.35
C GLY A 184 18.68 -16.41 1.19
N GLU A 185 18.13 -16.68 0.02
CA GLU A 185 18.26 -15.94 -1.22
C GLU A 185 16.89 -15.45 -1.74
N LEU A 186 15.80 -15.73 -1.02
CA LEU A 186 14.47 -15.22 -1.25
C LEU A 186 13.82 -14.95 0.11
N HIS A 187 13.37 -13.71 0.33
CA HIS A 187 12.99 -13.21 1.64
C HIS A 187 11.54 -12.69 1.67
N GLY A 188 11.01 -12.26 0.53
CA GLY A 188 9.68 -11.66 0.42
C GLY A 188 8.92 -12.13 -0.81
N ILE A 189 7.64 -11.75 -0.87
CA ILE A 189 6.72 -12.07 -1.97
C ILE A 189 5.70 -10.94 -2.13
N GLU A 190 5.38 -10.56 -3.34
CA GLU A 190 4.30 -9.63 -3.60
C GLU A 190 2.94 -10.31 -3.43
N VAL A 191 2.13 -9.72 -2.57
CA VAL A 191 0.72 -10.12 -2.36
C VAL A 191 -0.23 -9.11 -2.98
N ILE A 192 0.24 -7.86 -3.19
CA ILE A 192 -0.42 -6.81 -3.96
C ILE A 192 0.58 -6.31 -4.99
N ASN A 193 0.19 -6.33 -6.26
CA ASN A 193 0.99 -5.77 -7.36
C ASN A 193 0.04 -5.14 -8.38
N THR A 194 0.38 -3.95 -8.92
CA THR A 194 -0.45 -3.19 -9.88
C THR A 194 -1.92 -2.92 -9.45
N GLY A 195 -2.28 -3.26 -8.22
CA GLY A 195 -3.65 -3.18 -7.70
C GLY A 195 -4.36 -4.52 -7.56
N ASP A 196 -3.77 -5.59 -8.05
CA ASP A 196 -4.27 -6.95 -7.88
C ASP A 196 -3.80 -7.55 -6.54
N TYR A 197 -4.72 -8.17 -5.82
CA TYR A 197 -4.46 -8.93 -4.60
C TYR A 197 -4.51 -10.43 -4.88
N ALA A 198 -3.40 -11.11 -4.60
CA ALA A 198 -3.29 -12.56 -4.71
C ALA A 198 -3.37 -13.23 -3.33
N GLU A 199 -4.52 -13.80 -2.99
CA GLU A 199 -4.76 -14.46 -1.70
C GLU A 199 -3.83 -15.67 -1.51
N GLU A 200 -3.52 -16.38 -2.58
CA GLU A 200 -2.61 -17.52 -2.58
C GLU A 200 -1.15 -17.09 -2.32
N SER A 201 -0.76 -15.90 -2.79
CA SER A 201 0.54 -15.29 -2.44
C SER A 201 0.64 -15.02 -0.94
N LEU A 202 -0.47 -14.57 -0.30
CA LEU A 202 -0.52 -14.39 1.14
C LEU A 202 -0.37 -15.74 1.87
N ALA A 203 -1.02 -16.80 1.40
CA ALA A 203 -0.86 -18.14 1.96
C ALA A 203 0.61 -18.59 1.90
N LEU A 204 1.25 -18.46 0.73
CA LEU A 204 2.66 -18.80 0.54
C LEU A 204 3.60 -17.97 1.43
N ALA A 205 3.30 -16.66 1.60
CA ALA A 205 4.06 -15.78 2.48
C ALA A 205 4.05 -16.28 3.93
N LEU A 206 2.88 -16.67 4.44
CA LEU A 206 2.71 -17.14 5.81
C LEU A 206 3.33 -18.52 6.02
N GLU A 207 3.12 -19.45 5.10
CA GLU A 207 3.65 -20.82 5.17
C GLU A 207 5.17 -20.86 5.12
N ASN A 208 5.81 -19.95 4.40
CA ASN A 208 7.27 -19.93 4.20
C ASN A 208 7.96 -18.80 4.95
N ASN A 209 7.24 -18.10 5.83
CA ASN A 209 7.72 -16.94 6.58
C ASN A 209 8.36 -15.85 5.71
N LEU A 210 7.82 -15.62 4.52
CA LEU A 210 8.24 -14.55 3.64
C LEU A 210 7.64 -13.21 4.09
N THR A 211 8.35 -12.14 3.77
CA THR A 211 7.87 -10.77 3.98
C THR A 211 6.80 -10.43 2.96
N ILE A 212 5.68 -9.87 3.45
CA ILE A 212 4.54 -9.46 2.63
C ILE A 212 4.83 -8.12 1.99
N MET A 213 4.79 -8.05 0.66
CA MET A 213 5.06 -6.84 -0.13
C MET A 213 3.82 -6.39 -0.90
N GLY A 214 3.67 -5.07 -1.03
CA GLY A 214 2.74 -4.42 -1.94
C GLY A 214 3.50 -3.37 -2.75
N THR A 215 3.37 -3.38 -4.08
CA THR A 215 4.17 -2.54 -4.98
C THR A 215 3.35 -2.07 -6.18
N SER A 216 3.79 -0.99 -6.81
CA SER A 216 3.08 -0.46 -7.98
C SER A 216 3.45 -1.17 -9.28
N ASP A 217 4.68 -1.63 -9.42
CA ASP A 217 5.21 -2.16 -10.70
C ASP A 217 4.95 -1.18 -11.86
N ILE A 218 5.10 0.09 -11.57
CA ILE A 218 4.68 1.16 -12.47
C ILE A 218 5.63 1.30 -13.66
N HIS A 219 5.06 1.31 -14.86
CA HIS A 219 5.76 1.54 -16.12
C HIS A 219 5.41 2.90 -16.71
N GLY A 220 4.14 3.29 -16.66
CA GLY A 220 3.63 4.58 -17.11
C GLY A 220 3.74 5.69 -16.05
N LEU A 221 2.89 6.70 -16.12
CA LEU A 221 2.73 7.70 -15.08
C LEU A 221 1.79 7.21 -13.97
N ILE A 222 2.13 7.44 -12.73
CA ILE A 222 1.27 7.15 -11.56
C ILE A 222 -0.11 7.84 -11.73
N ASP A 223 -0.14 9.06 -12.28
CA ASP A 223 -1.38 9.78 -12.49
C ASP A 223 -2.33 9.00 -13.40
N TRP A 224 -1.84 8.49 -14.52
CA TRP A 224 -2.66 7.80 -15.52
C TRP A 224 -3.08 6.39 -15.08
N ASP A 225 -2.17 5.69 -14.39
CA ASP A 225 -2.40 4.28 -14.04
C ASP A 225 -3.22 4.12 -12.76
N TYR A 226 -3.19 5.11 -11.86
CA TYR A 226 -3.88 5.05 -10.58
C TYR A 226 -4.81 6.25 -10.34
N ILE A 227 -4.29 7.48 -10.32
CA ILE A 227 -5.02 8.64 -9.79
C ILE A 227 -6.24 9.00 -10.66
N GLU A 228 -6.10 9.03 -11.99
CA GLU A 228 -7.20 9.29 -12.91
C GLU A 228 -8.29 8.21 -12.87
N LYS A 229 -7.93 7.00 -12.40
CA LYS A 229 -8.86 5.89 -12.17
C LYS A 229 -9.49 5.92 -10.76
N GLY A 230 -9.16 6.90 -9.94
CA GLY A 230 -9.68 7.05 -8.58
C GLY A 230 -8.99 6.17 -7.53
N HIS A 231 -7.77 5.73 -7.79
CA HIS A 231 -6.99 4.87 -6.91
C HIS A 231 -5.71 5.58 -6.43
N ASP A 232 -5.23 5.21 -5.25
CA ASP A 232 -3.85 5.47 -4.83
C ASP A 232 -2.94 4.36 -5.40
N ARG A 233 -1.62 4.62 -5.48
CA ARG A 233 -0.65 3.57 -5.86
C ARG A 233 -0.53 2.51 -4.77
N PRO A 234 -0.33 1.22 -5.11
CA PRO A 234 0.03 0.21 -4.13
C PRO A 234 1.38 0.51 -3.48
N ILE A 235 1.47 0.28 -2.18
CA ILE A 235 2.67 0.50 -1.38
C ILE A 235 2.88 -0.60 -0.33
N THR A 236 4.10 -0.68 0.17
CA THR A 236 4.40 -1.40 1.42
C THR A 236 4.64 -0.39 2.54
N LEU A 237 3.87 -0.48 3.63
CA LEU A 237 4.22 0.15 4.90
C LEU A 237 5.26 -0.71 5.59
N VAL A 238 6.39 -0.11 5.98
CA VAL A 238 7.48 -0.79 6.66
C VAL A 238 7.67 -0.17 8.04
N PHE A 239 7.60 -0.98 9.09
CA PHE A 239 7.77 -0.51 10.47
C PHE A 239 9.25 -0.59 10.87
N ALA A 240 9.95 0.51 10.66
CA ALA A 240 11.37 0.68 10.92
C ALA A 240 11.61 1.52 12.18
N LYS A 241 12.74 1.34 12.86
CA LYS A 241 13.07 2.15 14.05
C LYS A 241 13.36 3.60 13.67
N GLU A 242 13.99 3.80 12.52
CA GLU A 242 14.38 5.10 12.00
C GLU A 242 14.18 5.12 10.47
N LYS A 243 14.10 6.32 9.88
CA LYS A 243 14.09 6.50 8.43
C LYS A 243 15.52 6.47 7.88
N THR A 244 16.15 5.29 7.91
CA THR A 244 17.46 5.00 7.32
C THR A 244 17.41 3.72 6.50
N ALA A 245 18.36 3.57 5.55
CA ALA A 245 18.44 2.37 4.71
C ALA A 245 18.69 1.10 5.55
N GLU A 246 19.50 1.19 6.60
CA GLU A 246 19.84 0.09 7.51
C GLU A 246 18.62 -0.35 8.32
N SER A 247 17.88 0.61 8.88
CA SER A 247 16.67 0.32 9.67
C SER A 247 15.53 -0.21 8.82
N LEU A 248 15.38 0.31 7.60
CA LEU A 248 14.46 -0.20 6.60
C LEU A 248 14.79 -1.66 6.23
N LYS A 249 16.07 -1.91 5.92
CA LYS A 249 16.57 -3.25 5.56
C LYS A 249 16.28 -4.26 6.68
N GLU A 250 16.60 -3.92 7.92
CA GLU A 250 16.34 -4.77 9.08
C GLU A 250 14.84 -5.06 9.24
N ALA A 251 13.97 -4.06 9.05
CA ALA A 251 12.52 -4.21 9.13
C ALA A 251 11.98 -5.14 8.03
N LEU A 252 12.49 -5.04 6.81
CA LEU A 252 12.12 -5.94 5.70
C LEU A 252 12.55 -7.38 5.98
N PHE A 253 13.80 -7.61 6.41
CA PHE A 253 14.26 -8.96 6.74
C PHE A 253 13.53 -9.61 7.91
N THR A 254 12.96 -8.82 8.81
CA THR A 254 12.15 -9.30 9.95
C THR A 254 10.65 -9.36 9.65
N GLY A 255 10.23 -8.99 8.44
CA GLY A 255 8.84 -9.09 8.00
C GLY A 255 7.88 -8.10 8.67
N ARG A 256 8.38 -6.93 9.12
CA ARG A 256 7.55 -5.88 9.72
C ARG A 256 6.94 -4.99 8.64
N THR A 257 5.97 -5.56 7.92
CA THR A 257 5.33 -4.92 6.77
C THR A 257 3.82 -5.08 6.75
N VAL A 258 3.15 -4.16 6.05
CA VAL A 258 1.76 -4.24 5.62
C VAL A 258 1.68 -3.73 4.18
N ALA A 259 1.17 -4.55 3.27
CA ALA A 259 0.86 -4.15 1.90
C ALA A 259 -0.46 -3.38 1.88
N VAL A 260 -0.52 -2.28 1.13
CA VAL A 260 -1.69 -1.40 1.07
C VAL A 260 -2.03 -1.05 -0.38
N PHE A 261 -3.31 -1.14 -0.70
CA PHE A 261 -3.89 -0.59 -1.93
C PHE A 261 -5.29 -0.06 -1.65
N ASN A 262 -5.48 1.24 -1.72
CA ASN A 262 -6.74 1.91 -1.34
C ASN A 262 -7.18 1.52 0.10
N SER A 263 -8.35 0.87 0.21
CA SER A 263 -8.90 0.38 1.50
C SER A 263 -8.52 -1.07 1.82
N LEU A 264 -7.68 -1.69 1.01
CA LEU A 264 -7.17 -3.05 1.24
C LEU A 264 -5.84 -3.01 1.97
N LEU A 265 -5.77 -3.68 3.12
CA LEU A 265 -4.55 -3.81 3.94
C LEU A 265 -4.25 -5.28 4.17
N VAL A 266 -3.03 -5.72 3.86
CA VAL A 266 -2.64 -7.14 3.98
C VAL A 266 -1.32 -7.24 4.74
N GLY A 267 -1.30 -7.99 5.83
CA GLY A 267 -0.09 -8.12 6.65
C GLY A 267 -0.20 -9.17 7.72
N LYS A 268 0.92 -9.59 8.28
CA LYS A 268 0.92 -10.48 9.45
C LYS A 268 0.15 -9.82 10.60
N LYS A 269 -0.55 -10.63 11.41
CA LYS A 269 -1.41 -10.12 12.48
C LYS A 269 -0.69 -9.19 13.45
N GLU A 270 0.56 -9.52 13.81
CA GLU A 270 1.41 -8.73 14.69
C GLU A 270 1.78 -7.33 14.15
N ASN A 271 1.67 -7.11 12.84
CA ASN A 271 1.90 -5.83 12.18
C ASN A 271 0.58 -5.09 11.90
N LEU A 272 -0.40 -5.80 11.35
CA LEU A 272 -1.64 -5.18 10.86
C LEU A 272 -2.56 -4.74 12.00
N VAL A 273 -2.68 -5.52 13.08
CA VAL A 273 -3.55 -5.16 14.22
C VAL A 273 -3.07 -3.88 14.92
N PRO A 274 -1.78 -3.72 15.28
CA PRO A 274 -1.29 -2.46 15.83
C PRO A 274 -1.46 -1.26 14.89
N LEU A 275 -1.27 -1.44 13.58
CA LEU A 275 -1.51 -0.37 12.59
C LEU A 275 -2.97 0.07 12.58
N LEU A 276 -3.91 -0.87 12.47
CA LEU A 276 -5.35 -0.58 12.48
C LEU A 276 -5.77 0.11 13.78
N HIS A 277 -5.18 -0.31 14.90
CA HIS A 277 -5.43 0.33 16.19
C HIS A 277 -4.93 1.77 16.22
N ALA A 278 -3.75 2.04 15.66
CA ALA A 278 -3.16 3.37 15.57
C ALA A 278 -3.89 4.29 14.56
N CYS A 279 -4.51 3.72 13.51
CA CYS A 279 -5.28 4.49 12.52
C CYS A 279 -6.57 5.09 13.09
N ILE A 280 -7.11 4.57 14.20
CA ILE A 280 -8.39 5.02 14.77
C ILE A 280 -8.17 5.65 16.13
N GLU A 281 -8.49 6.93 16.24
CA GLU A 281 -8.60 7.67 17.50
C GLU A 281 -10.05 7.70 17.95
N VAL A 282 -10.30 7.48 19.26
CA VAL A 282 -11.62 7.69 19.85
C VAL A 282 -11.66 9.10 20.41
N GLU A 283 -12.35 10.00 19.71
CA GLU A 283 -12.45 11.41 20.11
C GLU A 283 -13.49 11.67 21.19
N LYS A 284 -14.53 10.80 21.25
CA LYS A 284 -15.64 10.97 22.17
C LYS A 284 -16.29 9.64 22.52
N ALA A 285 -16.67 9.45 23.78
CA ALA A 285 -17.50 8.35 24.24
C ALA A 285 -18.38 8.85 25.39
N GLN A 286 -19.62 9.28 25.11
CA GLN A 286 -20.51 9.84 26.11
C GLN A 286 -21.97 9.44 25.86
N TYR A 287 -22.78 9.32 26.93
CA TYR A 287 -24.21 9.04 26.79
C TYR A 287 -25.00 10.25 26.30
N ILE A 288 -25.95 10.02 25.39
CA ILE A 288 -26.85 11.06 24.91
C ILE A 288 -27.87 11.36 26.02
N ASN A 289 -27.73 12.52 26.66
CA ASN A 289 -28.64 12.99 27.75
C ASN A 289 -28.89 11.91 28.83
N LYS A 290 -30.16 11.66 29.14
CA LYS A 290 -30.60 10.67 30.16
C LYS A 290 -30.85 9.27 29.55
N THR A 291 -30.41 9.01 28.34
CA THR A 291 -30.62 7.71 27.67
C THR A 291 -29.50 6.71 27.99
N SER A 292 -29.67 5.45 27.58
CA SER A 292 -28.65 4.41 27.56
C SER A 292 -28.05 4.27 26.14
N ILE A 293 -28.06 5.34 25.35
CA ILE A 293 -27.43 5.39 24.03
C ILE A 293 -26.05 6.06 24.17
N LEU A 294 -24.98 5.28 23.99
CA LEU A 294 -23.61 5.76 24.03
C LEU A 294 -23.23 6.24 22.64
N GLU A 295 -22.93 7.53 22.52
CA GLU A 295 -22.37 8.14 21.31
C GLU A 295 -20.86 7.99 21.34
N VAL A 296 -20.31 7.38 20.29
CA VAL A 296 -18.86 7.21 20.10
C VAL A 296 -18.46 7.83 18.79
N THR A 297 -17.50 8.76 18.82
CA THR A 297 -16.91 9.38 17.64
C THR A 297 -15.52 8.81 17.41
N LEU A 298 -15.35 8.20 16.24
CA LEU A 298 -14.10 7.62 15.76
C LEU A 298 -13.51 8.55 14.70
N LYS A 299 -12.21 8.83 14.80
CA LYS A 299 -11.43 9.56 13.79
C LYS A 299 -10.41 8.64 13.16
N ASN A 300 -10.38 8.61 11.84
CA ASN A 300 -9.37 7.92 11.06
C ASN A 300 -8.25 8.90 10.70
N VAL A 301 -7.05 8.63 11.17
CA VAL A 301 -5.86 9.47 10.91
C VAL A 301 -5.02 8.97 9.72
N SER A 302 -5.50 7.92 9.03
CA SER A 302 -4.86 7.39 7.81
C SER A 302 -5.52 7.92 6.53
N SER A 303 -4.84 7.76 5.40
CA SER A 303 -5.37 8.08 4.07
C SER A 303 -6.20 6.96 3.43
N SER A 304 -6.40 5.83 4.13
CA SER A 304 -7.26 4.73 3.66
C SER A 304 -8.61 4.75 4.36
N ASP A 305 -9.70 4.55 3.61
CA ASP A 305 -11.01 4.30 4.21
C ASP A 305 -10.98 2.99 5.00
N LEU A 306 -11.45 3.00 6.23
CA LEU A 306 -11.50 1.82 7.08
C LEU A 306 -12.95 1.37 7.28
N VAL A 307 -13.26 0.15 6.84
CA VAL A 307 -14.60 -0.43 6.94
C VAL A 307 -14.63 -1.39 8.11
N PHE A 308 -15.62 -1.21 8.99
CA PHE A 308 -15.77 -2.02 10.19
C PHE A 308 -17.14 -2.68 10.29
N GLU A 309 -17.16 -3.88 10.87
CA GLU A 309 -18.37 -4.59 11.27
C GLU A 309 -18.42 -4.73 12.79
N ASN A 310 -19.57 -4.39 13.36
CA ASN A 310 -19.81 -4.51 14.79
C ASN A 310 -19.73 -5.97 15.29
N GLN A 311 -18.88 -6.23 16.27
CA GLN A 311 -18.71 -7.53 16.93
C GLN A 311 -19.05 -7.48 18.44
N MET A 312 -19.65 -6.36 18.90
CA MET A 312 -20.12 -6.24 20.27
C MET A 312 -21.45 -6.99 20.46
N PRO A 313 -21.83 -7.32 21.70
CA PRO A 313 -23.18 -7.80 22.02
C PRO A 313 -24.25 -6.70 21.94
N TYR A 314 -23.84 -5.46 21.69
CA TYR A 314 -24.70 -4.29 21.56
C TYR A 314 -25.03 -3.99 20.11
N THR A 315 -26.24 -3.50 19.84
CA THR A 315 -26.65 -3.01 18.51
C THR A 315 -26.51 -1.50 18.42
N PHE A 316 -26.40 -0.97 17.20
CA PHE A 316 -26.46 0.47 16.99
C PHE A 316 -27.91 0.99 17.00
N TYR A 317 -28.09 2.24 17.43
CA TYR A 317 -29.42 2.87 17.52
C TYR A 317 -30.01 3.19 16.13
N SER A 318 -29.20 3.78 15.23
CA SER A 318 -29.67 4.29 13.95
C SER A 318 -28.71 4.04 12.78
N SER A 319 -27.76 3.12 12.95
CA SER A 319 -26.75 2.81 11.94
C SER A 319 -26.73 1.33 11.57
N SER A 320 -26.26 1.01 10.38
CA SER A 320 -25.92 -0.36 9.99
C SER A 320 -24.82 -0.91 10.90
N PRO A 321 -24.81 -2.23 11.18
CA PRO A 321 -23.68 -2.88 11.86
C PRO A 321 -22.36 -2.76 11.10
N VAL A 322 -22.41 -2.51 9.78
CA VAL A 322 -21.25 -2.23 8.93
C VAL A 322 -21.23 -0.74 8.62
N PHE A 323 -20.06 -0.12 8.80
CA PHE A 323 -19.85 1.31 8.56
C PHE A 323 -18.42 1.60 8.12
N THR A 324 -18.23 2.74 7.47
CA THR A 324 -16.90 3.24 7.07
C THR A 324 -16.52 4.41 7.97
N VAL A 325 -15.27 4.44 8.42
CA VAL A 325 -14.59 5.63 8.93
C VAL A 325 -13.73 6.16 7.79
N PRO A 326 -14.13 7.29 7.16
CA PRO A 326 -13.48 7.75 5.94
C PRO A 326 -12.03 8.20 6.20
N ALA A 327 -11.19 8.12 5.17
CA ALA A 327 -9.80 8.58 5.19
C ALA A 327 -9.71 10.04 5.69
N GLY A 328 -8.90 10.28 6.73
CA GLY A 328 -8.72 11.59 7.36
C GLY A 328 -9.99 12.18 7.99
N GLY A 329 -11.07 11.40 8.08
CA GLY A 329 -12.38 11.85 8.53
C GLY A 329 -12.84 11.22 9.83
N THR A 330 -14.08 11.54 10.22
CA THR A 330 -14.71 11.05 11.45
C THR A 330 -15.99 10.28 11.17
N LYS A 331 -16.34 9.37 12.07
CA LYS A 331 -17.61 8.66 12.08
C LYS A 331 -18.15 8.56 13.48
N THR A 332 -19.38 9.03 13.68
CA THR A 332 -20.12 8.85 14.92
C THR A 332 -21.04 7.63 14.82
N ILE A 333 -20.99 6.76 15.83
CA ILE A 333 -21.86 5.60 16.00
C ILE A 333 -22.59 5.71 17.34
N ASN A 334 -23.87 5.29 17.39
CA ASN A 334 -24.73 5.33 18.56
C ASN A 334 -25.02 3.90 19.04
N ILE A 335 -24.47 3.51 20.18
CA ILE A 335 -24.48 2.15 20.72
C ILE A 335 -25.58 2.03 21.77
N LYS A 336 -26.50 1.06 21.64
CA LYS A 336 -27.50 0.73 22.65
C LYS A 336 -26.90 -0.16 23.75
N THR A 337 -26.49 0.41 24.85
CA THR A 337 -25.86 -0.36 25.95
C THR A 337 -26.85 -0.96 26.95
N LEU A 338 -28.17 -0.69 26.78
CA LEU A 338 -29.28 -1.06 27.65
C LEU A 338 -29.26 -0.30 28.98
N ASP A 339 -28.14 -0.33 29.70
CA ASP A 339 -27.89 0.41 30.94
C ASP A 339 -26.68 1.32 30.77
N LYS A 340 -26.58 2.41 31.54
CA LYS A 340 -25.38 3.23 31.59
C LYS A 340 -24.25 2.44 32.23
N LYS A 341 -23.05 2.57 31.67
CA LYS A 341 -21.80 1.88 32.06
C LYS A 341 -20.65 2.89 32.09
N ASP A 342 -19.74 2.74 33.03
CA ASP A 342 -18.54 3.60 33.15
C ASP A 342 -17.52 3.34 32.04
N GLY A 343 -17.68 2.24 31.33
CA GLY A 343 -16.85 1.88 30.18
C GLY A 343 -17.37 0.65 29.46
N ILE A 344 -16.99 0.53 28.19
CA ILE A 344 -17.25 -0.66 27.35
C ILE A 344 -16.02 -1.00 26.50
N THR A 345 -15.96 -2.22 26.02
CA THR A 345 -15.00 -2.60 24.95
C THR A 345 -15.68 -2.43 23.60
N LEU A 346 -15.21 -1.47 22.80
CA LEU A 346 -15.57 -1.35 21.41
C LEU A 346 -14.84 -2.45 20.64
N LYS A 347 -15.60 -3.36 20.04
CA LYS A 347 -15.08 -4.53 19.34
C LYS A 347 -15.57 -4.52 17.89
N LEU A 348 -14.63 -4.34 16.94
CA LEU A 348 -14.94 -4.15 15.53
C LEU A 348 -14.06 -5.09 14.67
N LYS A 349 -14.68 -5.80 13.72
CA LYS A 349 -13.97 -6.56 12.69
C LYS A 349 -13.62 -5.61 11.55
N ALA A 350 -12.35 -5.54 11.18
CA ALA A 350 -11.88 -4.70 10.09
C ALA A 350 -12.10 -5.42 8.74
N LEU A 351 -13.08 -4.96 7.96
CA LEU A 351 -13.35 -5.46 6.62
C LEU A 351 -12.35 -4.84 5.62
N GLY A 352 -11.87 -5.64 4.65
CA GLY A 352 -10.80 -5.19 3.73
C GLY A 352 -9.39 -5.28 4.31
N ALA A 353 -9.24 -5.75 5.56
CA ALA A 353 -7.95 -6.03 6.18
C ALA A 353 -7.77 -7.54 6.34
N TYR A 354 -6.63 -8.10 5.87
CA TYR A 354 -6.40 -9.55 5.87
C TYR A 354 -5.10 -9.92 6.58
N VAL A 355 -5.21 -10.81 7.57
CA VAL A 355 -4.06 -11.37 8.32
C VAL A 355 -3.70 -12.79 7.84
N ALA A 356 -4.59 -13.44 7.12
CA ALA A 356 -4.43 -14.71 6.42
C ALA A 356 -5.53 -14.80 5.36
N PRO A 357 -5.47 -15.77 4.43
CA PRO A 357 -6.55 -16.03 3.47
C PRO A 357 -7.93 -16.04 4.13
N LYS A 358 -8.83 -15.18 3.67
CA LYS A 358 -10.21 -15.00 4.18
C LYS A 358 -10.32 -14.64 5.68
N GLN A 359 -9.21 -14.31 6.35
CA GLN A 359 -9.20 -13.95 7.76
C GLN A 359 -9.02 -12.45 7.97
N GLN A 360 -10.05 -11.81 8.46
CA GLN A 360 -10.09 -10.40 8.82
C GLN A 360 -9.96 -10.23 10.33
N PRO A 361 -9.09 -9.34 10.82
CA PRO A 361 -8.86 -9.18 12.25
C PRO A 361 -10.02 -8.45 12.93
N THR A 362 -10.20 -8.74 14.21
CA THR A 362 -11.04 -7.95 15.11
C THR A 362 -10.13 -7.08 15.99
N ILE A 363 -10.48 -5.80 16.09
CA ILE A 363 -9.75 -4.79 16.87
C ILE A 363 -10.61 -4.40 18.07
N GLU A 364 -9.98 -4.15 19.22
CA GLU A 364 -10.65 -3.83 20.46
C GLU A 364 -10.10 -2.52 21.06
N TRP A 365 -10.99 -1.61 21.46
CA TRP A 365 -10.66 -0.39 22.19
C TRP A 365 -11.41 -0.38 23.52
N ALA A 366 -10.67 -0.25 24.64
CA ALA A 366 -11.27 -0.02 25.94
C ALA A 366 -11.70 1.45 26.03
N LEU A 367 -13.01 1.70 26.02
CA LEU A 367 -13.58 3.04 26.12
C LEU A 367 -13.91 3.34 27.58
N LYS A 368 -13.45 4.50 28.08
CA LYS A 368 -14.02 5.13 29.27
C LYS A 368 -15.14 6.04 28.80
N VAL A 369 -16.26 6.00 29.52
CA VAL A 369 -17.40 6.85 29.20
C VAL A 369 -17.26 8.15 29.98
N GLU A 370 -17.40 9.27 29.29
CA GLU A 370 -17.40 10.60 29.87
C GLU A 370 -18.80 10.91 30.42
N ASP A 371 -18.84 11.65 31.56
CA ASP A 371 -20.10 12.04 32.25
C ASP A 371 -20.93 13.05 31.44
#